data_61b0c444fb22e2c6b734b88e38ad545c
#
_entry.id   61b0c444fb22e2c6b734b88e38ad545c
#
_cell.length_a   1.000
_cell.length_b   1.000
_cell.length_c   1.000
_cell.angle_alpha   90.00
_cell.angle_beta   90.00
_cell.angle_gamma   90.00
#
_symmetry.space_group_name_H-M   'P 1'
#
loop_
_entity.id
_entity.type
_entity.pdbx_description
1 polymer ?
#
loop_
_entity_poly.entity_id
_entity_poly.type
_entity_poly.pdbx_seq_one_letter_code
_entity_poly.pdbx_strand_id
1 'polypeptide(L)'
;HEGIPDAQESRGLGDVYKRQLNIDDSKLSQVIDEIAKLDPYPGKGKIGKESETVIPDLLIVQQDGKWKIIINDSNIPELSISNEYLSMLGKGDISSDTKKYLKEKFDSASWFIQAIQQRHDTLSKVMQSIIERQSNFFEGEIENLIPMKLQDIADDIKMDISTISRSTRGKYVDTPYGIFELKSFFSDGYIIKSGEEISTKIIKDFLKQLIDDEDKKSPLTDSHLAEKLNIKGYPVARRTVAKYREQLEFPVARLRRQLTH
;
A
#
# COMPACT_ATOMS: atom_id res chain seq x y z
N HIS A 1 -0.79 -23.45 -6.76
CA HIS A 1 -0.79 -23.39 -5.30
C HIS A 1 -0.91 -24.81 -4.77
N GLU A 2 0.19 -25.53 -4.73
CA GLU A 2 0.28 -26.76 -3.95
C GLU A 2 0.64 -26.35 -2.53
N GLY A 3 -0.28 -26.61 -1.61
CA GLY A 3 -0.17 -26.23 -0.22
C GLY A 3 1.00 -26.93 0.48
N ILE A 4 1.66 -26.17 1.33
CA ILE A 4 2.58 -26.72 2.33
C ILE A 4 1.79 -27.76 3.16
N PRO A 5 2.30 -28.99 3.31
CA PRO A 5 1.61 -30.04 4.05
C PRO A 5 1.22 -29.58 5.44
N ASP A 6 0.03 -29.92 5.86
CA ASP A 6 -0.54 -29.50 7.13
C ASP A 6 0.40 -29.87 8.30
N ALA A 7 0.56 -28.98 9.28
CA ALA A 7 1.47 -29.18 10.43
C ALA A 7 1.13 -30.45 11.28
N GLN A 8 0.00 -31.07 11.03
CA GLN A 8 -0.39 -32.36 11.60
C GLN A 8 0.28 -33.54 10.90
N GLU A 9 0.47 -33.45 9.57
CA GLU A 9 1.22 -34.46 8.80
C GLU A 9 2.73 -34.40 9.11
N SER A 10 3.28 -33.20 9.32
CA SER A 10 4.70 -33.07 9.66
C SER A 10 5.06 -33.64 11.04
N ARG A 11 4.13 -33.66 12.03
CA ARG A 11 4.36 -34.31 13.33
C ARG A 11 4.36 -35.84 13.24
N GLY A 12 3.48 -36.41 12.42
CA GLY A 12 3.46 -37.85 12.17
C GLY A 12 4.66 -38.33 11.37
N LEU A 13 5.11 -37.54 10.39
CA LEU A 13 6.30 -37.80 9.59
C LEU A 13 7.59 -37.74 10.41
N GLY A 14 7.72 -36.78 11.36
CA GLY A 14 8.86 -36.68 12.25
C GLY A 14 9.10 -37.96 13.06
N ASP A 15 8.05 -38.53 13.65
CA ASP A 15 8.13 -39.77 14.41
C ASP A 15 8.44 -41.00 13.54
N VAL A 16 7.96 -41.03 12.31
CA VAL A 16 8.29 -42.05 11.32
C VAL A 16 9.75 -42.02 10.92
N TYR A 17 10.29 -40.85 10.60
CA TYR A 17 11.70 -40.68 10.23
C TYR A 17 12.64 -40.97 11.40
N LYS A 18 12.27 -40.61 12.64
CA LYS A 18 13.02 -40.98 13.84
C LYS A 18 13.22 -42.49 13.95
N ARG A 19 12.13 -43.26 13.79
CA ARG A 19 12.18 -44.71 13.86
C ARG A 19 12.96 -45.35 12.71
N GLN A 20 12.82 -44.80 11.50
CA GLN A 20 13.51 -45.34 10.31
C GLN A 20 15.01 -45.04 10.31
N LEU A 21 15.41 -43.85 10.78
CA LEU A 21 16.81 -43.40 10.74
C LEU A 21 17.52 -43.59 12.06
N ASN A 22 16.80 -44.06 13.11
CA ASN A 22 17.33 -44.26 14.45
C ASN A 22 18.09 -43.05 15.01
N ILE A 23 17.52 -41.85 14.78
CA ILE A 23 18.11 -40.57 15.21
C ILE A 23 17.37 -40.01 16.40
N ASP A 24 18.12 -39.28 17.26
CA ASP A 24 17.59 -38.61 18.44
C ASP A 24 16.87 -37.29 18.05
N ASP A 25 16.01 -36.79 18.97
CA ASP A 25 15.24 -35.56 18.78
C ASP A 25 16.13 -34.35 18.48
N SER A 26 17.28 -34.27 19.14
CA SER A 26 18.25 -33.20 18.94
C SER A 26 18.83 -33.20 17.50
N LYS A 27 19.15 -34.38 16.98
CA LYS A 27 19.64 -34.53 15.60
C LYS A 27 18.55 -34.27 14.58
N LEU A 28 17.31 -34.73 14.83
CA LEU A 28 16.18 -34.45 13.96
C LEU A 28 15.93 -32.95 13.82
N SER A 29 15.98 -32.22 14.92
CA SER A 29 15.80 -30.77 14.91
C SER A 29 16.94 -30.05 14.17
N GLN A 30 18.20 -30.45 14.36
CA GLN A 30 19.33 -29.88 13.62
C GLN A 30 19.14 -30.08 12.11
N VAL A 31 18.73 -31.26 11.68
CA VAL A 31 18.48 -31.56 10.26
C VAL A 31 17.32 -30.71 9.70
N ILE A 32 16.25 -30.55 10.48
CA ILE A 32 15.12 -29.68 10.08
C ILE A 32 15.58 -28.24 9.97
N ASP A 33 16.40 -27.73 10.89
CA ASP A 33 16.96 -26.38 10.84
C ASP A 33 17.92 -26.19 9.67
N GLU A 34 18.69 -27.21 9.28
CA GLU A 34 19.52 -27.18 8.07
C GLU A 34 18.67 -27.16 6.83
N ILE A 35 17.63 -28.00 6.75
CA ILE A 35 16.69 -28.01 5.60
C ILE A 35 15.95 -26.68 5.49
N ALA A 36 15.53 -26.09 6.61
CA ALA A 36 14.84 -24.79 6.63
C ALA A 36 15.72 -23.63 6.14
N LYS A 37 17.05 -23.77 6.24
CA LYS A 37 18.00 -22.78 5.72
C LYS A 37 18.20 -22.90 4.20
N LEU A 38 17.82 -24.03 3.61
CA LEU A 38 17.93 -24.24 2.16
C LEU A 38 16.88 -23.38 1.44
N ASP A 39 17.33 -22.67 0.40
CA ASP A 39 16.42 -21.94 -0.47
C ASP A 39 15.69 -22.92 -1.40
N PRO A 40 14.35 -23.07 -1.29
CA PRO A 40 13.57 -23.92 -2.18
C PRO A 40 13.65 -23.49 -3.66
N TYR A 41 14.13 -22.27 -3.91
CA TYR A 41 14.30 -21.71 -5.25
C TYR A 41 15.71 -21.14 -5.48
N PRO A 42 16.77 -21.99 -5.55
CA PRO A 42 18.15 -21.52 -5.61
C PRO A 42 18.48 -20.67 -6.85
N GLY A 43 17.62 -20.68 -7.86
CA GLY A 43 17.73 -19.82 -9.04
C GLY A 43 17.25 -18.37 -8.83
N LYS A 44 16.39 -18.10 -7.84
CA LYS A 44 15.87 -16.75 -7.59
C LYS A 44 16.93 -15.77 -7.06
N GLY A 45 17.97 -16.25 -6.40
CA GLY A 45 19.07 -15.42 -5.90
C GLY A 45 20.02 -14.91 -6.98
N LYS A 46 20.01 -15.53 -8.18
CA LYS A 46 20.83 -15.11 -9.34
C LYS A 46 20.10 -14.13 -10.27
N ILE A 47 18.78 -14.14 -10.25
CA ILE A 47 17.98 -13.06 -10.81
C ILE A 47 17.98 -12.00 -9.71
N GLY A 48 18.86 -10.98 -9.86
CA GLY A 48 18.85 -9.86 -8.92
C GLY A 48 17.40 -9.48 -8.66
N LYS A 49 17.00 -9.29 -7.40
CA LYS A 49 15.77 -8.58 -7.12
C LYS A 49 15.88 -7.30 -7.91
N GLU A 50 15.22 -7.25 -9.07
CA GLU A 50 14.91 -5.96 -9.68
C GLU A 50 14.19 -5.22 -8.56
N SER A 51 14.91 -4.31 -7.92
CA SER A 51 14.25 -3.34 -7.05
C SER A 51 13.26 -2.67 -7.99
N GLU A 52 11.98 -2.95 -7.83
CA GLU A 52 10.94 -2.25 -8.57
C GLU A 52 11.16 -0.77 -8.29
N THR A 53 11.86 -0.11 -9.21
CA THR A 53 12.10 1.31 -9.12
C THR A 53 10.78 1.98 -9.41
N VAL A 54 10.08 2.37 -8.37
CA VAL A 54 8.81 3.09 -8.49
C VAL A 54 9.11 4.52 -8.91
N ILE A 55 8.61 4.92 -10.07
CA ILE A 55 8.65 6.31 -10.52
C ILE A 55 7.45 7.03 -9.89
N PRO A 56 7.66 8.03 -9.03
CA PRO A 56 6.57 8.75 -8.39
C PRO A 56 5.79 9.60 -9.41
N ASP A 57 4.47 9.64 -9.28
CA ASP A 57 3.58 10.48 -10.09
C ASP A 57 3.53 11.93 -9.58
N LEU A 58 3.84 12.13 -8.30
CA LEU A 58 3.83 13.41 -7.62
C LEU A 58 5.12 13.61 -6.84
N LEU A 59 5.61 14.84 -6.81
CA LEU A 59 6.70 15.28 -5.95
C LEU A 59 6.20 16.39 -5.04
N ILE A 60 6.48 16.27 -3.74
CA ILE A 60 6.15 17.29 -2.76
C ILE A 60 7.43 17.90 -2.21
N VAL A 61 7.54 19.19 -2.34
CA VAL A 61 8.67 19.96 -1.82
C VAL A 61 8.17 21.07 -0.90
N GLN A 62 8.92 21.33 0.15
CA GLN A 62 8.63 22.47 1.00
C GLN A 62 9.37 23.71 0.45
N GLN A 63 8.63 24.76 0.13
CA GLN A 63 9.17 26.02 -0.34
C GLN A 63 8.53 27.17 0.48
N ASP A 64 9.34 28.00 1.10
CA ASP A 64 8.89 29.15 1.93
C ASP A 64 7.84 28.76 3.01
N GLY A 65 8.03 27.60 3.64
CA GLY A 65 7.11 27.07 4.66
C GLY A 65 5.78 26.54 4.14
N LYS A 66 5.61 26.47 2.81
CA LYS A 66 4.43 25.92 2.16
C LYS A 66 4.77 24.67 1.38
N TRP A 67 3.85 23.72 1.33
CA TRP A 67 3.97 22.51 0.52
C TRP A 67 3.60 22.82 -0.93
N LYS A 68 4.52 22.54 -1.85
CA LYS A 68 4.32 22.67 -3.29
C LYS A 68 4.21 21.27 -3.89
N ILE A 69 3.15 21.06 -4.65
CA ILE A 69 2.87 19.81 -5.35
C ILE A 69 3.34 19.99 -6.81
N ILE A 70 4.17 19.07 -7.27
CA ILE A 70 4.66 19.02 -8.64
C ILE A 70 4.23 17.66 -9.21
N ILE A 71 3.55 17.69 -10.35
CA ILE A 71 3.17 16.47 -11.07
C ILE A 71 4.34 16.06 -11.94
N ASN A 72 4.64 14.76 -11.93
CA ASN A 72 5.68 14.19 -12.77
C ASN A 72 5.11 13.79 -14.13
N ASP A 73 5.25 14.70 -15.09
CA ASP A 73 4.79 14.52 -16.48
C ASP A 73 5.88 13.99 -17.41
N SER A 74 6.98 13.44 -16.87
CA SER A 74 8.14 12.99 -17.68
C SER A 74 7.76 12.00 -18.80
N ASN A 75 6.65 11.29 -18.65
CA ASN A 75 6.17 10.33 -19.64
C ASN A 75 5.12 10.90 -20.62
N ILE A 76 4.70 12.16 -20.44
CA ILE A 76 3.71 12.81 -21.30
C ILE A 76 4.43 13.90 -22.08
N PRO A 77 4.52 13.77 -23.42
CA PRO A 77 5.09 14.83 -24.23
C PRO A 77 4.21 16.10 -24.16
N GLU A 78 4.83 17.26 -24.34
CA GLU A 78 4.08 18.51 -24.41
C GLU A 78 3.10 18.46 -25.60
N LEU A 79 1.81 18.48 -25.27
CA LEU A 79 0.74 18.38 -26.25
C LEU A 79 0.26 19.79 -26.62
N SER A 80 0.35 20.11 -27.89
CA SER A 80 -0.16 21.35 -28.44
C SER A 80 -0.91 21.11 -29.76
N ILE A 81 -1.89 21.94 -30.03
CA ILE A 81 -2.57 21.90 -31.33
C ILE A 81 -1.80 22.78 -32.32
N SER A 82 -1.46 22.19 -33.46
CA SER A 82 -0.72 22.91 -34.49
C SER A 82 -1.46 24.17 -34.95
N ASN A 83 -0.75 25.30 -34.90
CA ASN A 83 -1.27 26.59 -35.36
C ASN A 83 -1.63 26.62 -36.86
N GLU A 84 -1.03 25.73 -37.65
CA GLU A 84 -1.35 25.61 -39.09
C GLU A 84 -2.81 25.12 -39.28
N TYR A 85 -3.24 24.13 -38.54
CA TYR A 85 -4.64 23.65 -38.60
C TYR A 85 -5.63 24.70 -38.09
N LEU A 86 -5.26 25.49 -37.08
CA LEU A 86 -6.05 26.61 -36.58
C LEU A 86 -6.20 27.69 -37.69
N SER A 87 -5.10 28.01 -38.38
CA SER A 87 -5.12 28.97 -39.46
C SER A 87 -5.93 28.49 -40.68
N MET A 88 -5.90 27.18 -40.96
CA MET A 88 -6.71 26.59 -42.04
C MET A 88 -8.21 26.69 -41.71
N LEU A 89 -8.64 26.46 -40.48
CA LEU A 89 -10.05 26.63 -40.08
C LEU A 89 -10.57 28.04 -40.21
N GLY A 90 -9.66 29.05 -40.10
CA GLY A 90 -9.98 30.46 -40.24
C GLY A 90 -10.03 30.95 -41.71
N LYS A 91 -9.44 30.23 -42.68
CA LYS A 91 -9.46 30.57 -44.09
C LYS A 91 -10.76 30.13 -44.74
N GLY A 92 -11.44 31.04 -45.40
CA GLY A 92 -12.74 30.82 -46.05
C GLY A 92 -12.74 29.91 -47.29
N ASP A 93 -11.57 29.53 -47.81
CA ASP A 93 -11.34 28.90 -49.11
C ASP A 93 -11.35 27.34 -49.08
N ILE A 94 -11.92 26.74 -48.03
CA ILE A 94 -11.89 25.30 -47.82
C ILE A 94 -13.28 24.72 -48.07
N SER A 95 -13.39 23.51 -48.71
CA SER A 95 -14.64 22.82 -48.91
C SER A 95 -15.36 22.58 -47.59
N SER A 96 -16.67 22.59 -47.61
CA SER A 96 -17.56 22.34 -46.44
C SER A 96 -17.18 21.03 -45.69
N ASP A 97 -16.91 20.00 -46.48
CA ASP A 97 -16.55 18.66 -45.92
C ASP A 97 -15.20 18.65 -45.23
N THR A 98 -14.20 19.33 -45.82
CA THR A 98 -12.88 19.46 -45.21
C THR A 98 -12.95 20.27 -43.90
N LYS A 99 -13.73 21.35 -43.89
CA LYS A 99 -13.97 22.16 -42.70
C LYS A 99 -14.63 21.39 -41.59
N LYS A 100 -15.61 20.56 -41.89
CA LYS A 100 -16.26 19.70 -40.94
C LYS A 100 -15.29 18.67 -40.34
N TYR A 101 -14.51 18.01 -41.21
CA TYR A 101 -13.50 17.04 -40.79
C TYR A 101 -12.44 17.67 -39.87
N LEU A 102 -11.89 18.82 -40.23
CA LEU A 102 -10.89 19.55 -39.43
C LEU A 102 -11.46 19.96 -38.07
N LYS A 103 -12.73 20.41 -38.02
CA LYS A 103 -13.40 20.76 -36.78
C LYS A 103 -13.57 19.55 -35.86
N GLU A 104 -14.01 18.41 -36.37
CA GLU A 104 -14.14 17.18 -35.60
C GLU A 104 -12.80 16.71 -35.00
N LYS A 105 -11.72 16.83 -35.77
CA LYS A 105 -10.36 16.50 -35.28
C LYS A 105 -9.87 17.48 -34.23
N PHE A 106 -10.13 18.78 -34.43
CA PHE A 106 -9.82 19.81 -33.45
C PHE A 106 -10.55 19.61 -32.13
N ASP A 107 -11.85 19.36 -32.20
CA ASP A 107 -12.69 19.13 -31.02
C ASP A 107 -12.20 17.87 -30.24
N SER A 108 -11.84 16.81 -30.97
CA SER A 108 -11.29 15.58 -30.37
C SER A 108 -9.93 15.83 -29.70
N ALA A 109 -9.03 16.57 -30.35
CA ALA A 109 -7.71 16.91 -29.81
C ALA A 109 -7.84 17.81 -28.58
N SER A 110 -8.70 18.83 -28.65
CA SER A 110 -8.99 19.74 -27.54
C SER A 110 -9.56 18.98 -26.33
N TRP A 111 -10.51 18.09 -26.57
CA TRP A 111 -11.07 17.25 -25.53
C TRP A 111 -10.01 16.37 -24.86
N PHE A 112 -9.11 15.78 -25.66
CA PHE A 112 -8.03 14.94 -25.11
C PHE A 112 -7.07 15.74 -24.23
N ILE A 113 -6.63 16.93 -24.66
CA ILE A 113 -5.77 17.82 -23.88
C ILE A 113 -6.47 18.24 -22.58
N GLN A 114 -7.75 18.64 -22.67
CA GLN A 114 -8.55 19.00 -21.50
C GLN A 114 -8.71 17.84 -20.52
N ALA A 115 -8.90 16.60 -21.01
CA ALA A 115 -8.99 15.44 -20.14
C ALA A 115 -7.70 15.16 -19.36
N ILE A 116 -6.53 15.38 -19.99
CA ILE A 116 -5.24 15.26 -19.28
C ILE A 116 -5.11 16.36 -18.24
N GLN A 117 -5.42 17.61 -18.58
CA GLN A 117 -5.37 18.74 -17.64
C GLN A 117 -6.31 18.51 -16.45
N GLN A 118 -7.53 18.06 -16.70
CA GLN A 118 -8.49 17.75 -15.64
C GLN A 118 -8.00 16.62 -14.71
N ARG A 119 -7.30 15.61 -15.27
CA ARG A 119 -6.69 14.55 -14.46
C ARG A 119 -5.60 15.12 -13.55
N HIS A 120 -4.75 16.01 -14.05
CA HIS A 120 -3.70 16.67 -13.28
C HIS A 120 -4.30 17.54 -12.17
N ASP A 121 -5.31 18.35 -12.50
CA ASP A 121 -6.00 19.19 -11.54
C ASP A 121 -6.66 18.37 -10.43
N THR A 122 -7.28 17.25 -10.80
CA THR A 122 -7.90 16.35 -9.83
C THR A 122 -6.84 15.74 -8.90
N LEU A 123 -5.73 15.25 -9.44
CA LEU A 123 -4.66 14.65 -8.66
C LEU A 123 -4.01 15.67 -7.71
N SER A 124 -3.78 16.91 -8.19
CA SER A 124 -3.26 18.01 -7.37
C SER A 124 -4.22 18.37 -6.22
N LYS A 125 -5.52 18.49 -6.49
CA LYS A 125 -6.53 18.78 -5.47
C LYS A 125 -6.63 17.68 -4.42
N VAL A 126 -6.59 16.42 -4.85
CA VAL A 126 -6.56 15.27 -3.94
C VAL A 126 -5.33 15.33 -3.04
N MET A 127 -4.16 15.57 -3.61
CA MET A 127 -2.92 15.64 -2.83
C MET A 127 -2.93 16.83 -1.86
N GLN A 128 -3.45 17.98 -2.28
CA GLN A 128 -3.59 19.15 -1.43
C GLN A 128 -4.48 18.85 -0.21
N SER A 129 -5.63 18.23 -0.42
CA SER A 129 -6.52 17.84 0.67
C SER A 129 -5.89 16.79 1.61
N ILE A 130 -5.08 15.87 1.07
CA ILE A 130 -4.29 14.91 1.87
C ILE A 130 -3.29 15.66 2.76
N ILE A 131 -2.53 16.61 2.22
CA ILE A 131 -1.55 17.40 2.98
C ILE A 131 -2.23 18.17 4.13
N GLU A 132 -3.36 18.81 3.85
CA GLU A 132 -4.10 19.58 4.84
C GLU A 132 -4.63 18.71 5.99
N ARG A 133 -5.10 17.49 5.69
CA ARG A 133 -5.61 16.55 6.71
C ARG A 133 -4.51 15.78 7.45
N GLN A 134 -3.38 15.55 6.81
CA GLN A 134 -2.24 14.80 7.35
C GLN A 134 -1.09 15.74 7.75
N SER A 135 -1.40 16.93 8.28
CA SER A 135 -0.39 17.94 8.66
C SER A 135 0.72 17.36 9.54
N ASN A 136 0.38 16.54 10.54
CA ASN A 136 1.35 15.92 11.45
C ASN A 136 2.38 15.06 10.72
N PHE A 137 1.94 14.27 9.73
CA PHE A 137 2.84 13.46 8.89
C PHE A 137 3.83 14.35 8.12
N PHE A 138 3.33 15.45 7.53
CA PHE A 138 4.17 16.39 6.75
C PHE A 138 5.01 17.32 7.64
N GLU A 139 4.73 17.41 8.94
CA GLU A 139 5.56 18.10 9.94
C GLU A 139 6.66 17.21 10.52
N GLY A 140 6.72 15.93 10.14
CA GLY A 140 7.79 15.00 10.50
C GLY A 140 7.35 13.85 11.40
N GLU A 141 6.09 13.81 11.84
CA GLU A 141 5.55 12.71 12.64
C GLU A 141 5.04 11.57 11.74
N ILE A 142 5.97 10.86 11.08
CA ILE A 142 5.67 9.84 10.05
C ILE A 142 4.75 8.71 10.57
N GLU A 143 4.86 8.39 11.85
CA GLU A 143 4.08 7.31 12.47
C GLU A 143 2.67 7.74 12.85
N ASN A 144 2.41 9.05 12.94
CA ASN A 144 1.15 9.61 13.44
C ASN A 144 0.21 9.98 12.29
N LEU A 145 -0.23 8.98 11.52
CA LEU A 145 -1.23 9.18 10.48
C LEU A 145 -2.63 9.28 11.09
N ILE A 146 -3.31 10.38 10.78
CA ILE A 146 -4.71 10.61 11.17
C ILE A 146 -5.61 9.69 10.32
N PRO A 147 -6.61 9.00 10.91
CA PRO A 147 -7.57 8.23 10.14
C PRO A 147 -8.28 9.09 9.11
N MET A 148 -8.31 8.63 7.86
CA MET A 148 -8.87 9.39 6.75
C MET A 148 -9.50 8.44 5.74
N LYS A 149 -10.76 8.68 5.38
CA LYS A 149 -11.49 7.91 4.38
C LYS A 149 -11.48 8.62 3.02
N LEU A 150 -11.66 7.86 1.96
CA LEU A 150 -11.83 8.44 0.62
C LEU A 150 -13.02 9.40 0.54
N GLN A 151 -14.07 9.17 1.34
CA GLN A 151 -15.23 10.05 1.42
C GLN A 151 -14.86 11.44 1.94
N ASP A 152 -13.97 11.53 2.92
CA ASP A 152 -13.55 12.79 3.51
C ASP A 152 -12.90 13.71 2.48
N ILE A 153 -12.05 13.14 1.61
CA ILE A 153 -11.44 13.88 0.50
C ILE A 153 -12.49 14.23 -0.57
N ALA A 154 -13.41 13.30 -0.87
CA ALA A 154 -14.47 13.53 -1.85
C ALA A 154 -15.35 14.72 -1.45
N ASP A 155 -15.67 14.85 -0.16
CA ASP A 155 -16.46 15.94 0.39
C ASP A 155 -15.70 17.29 0.35
N ASP A 156 -14.38 17.28 0.65
CA ASP A 156 -13.53 18.48 0.61
C ASP A 156 -13.46 19.09 -0.79
N ILE A 157 -13.17 18.24 -1.79
CA ILE A 157 -12.95 18.70 -3.17
C ILE A 157 -14.24 18.68 -4.01
N LYS A 158 -15.38 18.28 -3.41
CA LYS A 158 -16.71 18.18 -4.04
C LYS A 158 -16.72 17.33 -5.30
N MET A 159 -16.11 16.15 -5.21
CA MET A 159 -16.03 15.16 -6.28
C MET A 159 -16.57 13.81 -5.83
N ASP A 160 -16.91 12.96 -6.78
CA ASP A 160 -17.39 11.60 -6.48
C ASP A 160 -16.27 10.72 -5.90
N ILE A 161 -16.59 9.91 -4.90
CA ILE A 161 -15.66 8.99 -4.24
C ILE A 161 -15.00 8.02 -5.21
N SER A 162 -15.71 7.61 -6.27
CA SER A 162 -15.16 6.72 -7.30
C SER A 162 -14.06 7.40 -8.11
N THR A 163 -14.17 8.71 -8.33
CA THR A 163 -13.15 9.54 -8.99
C THR A 163 -11.89 9.61 -8.13
N ILE A 164 -12.04 9.85 -6.81
CA ILE A 164 -10.91 9.88 -5.87
C ILE A 164 -10.22 8.51 -5.82
N SER A 165 -10.99 7.42 -5.67
CA SER A 165 -10.46 6.06 -5.65
C SER A 165 -9.67 5.70 -6.92
N ARG A 166 -10.15 6.11 -8.10
CA ARG A 166 -9.43 5.90 -9.36
C ARG A 166 -8.19 6.77 -9.49
N SER A 167 -8.25 8.01 -9.00
CA SER A 167 -7.11 8.95 -9.05
C SER A 167 -5.97 8.56 -8.12
N THR A 168 -6.26 7.87 -7.00
CA THR A 168 -5.26 7.49 -5.99
C THR A 168 -4.69 6.09 -6.18
N ARG A 169 -5.40 5.22 -6.90
CA ARG A 169 -5.01 3.82 -7.07
C ARG A 169 -3.73 3.67 -7.89
N GLY A 170 -2.72 2.99 -7.34
CA GLY A 170 -1.44 2.75 -8.00
C GLY A 170 -0.67 4.02 -8.34
N LYS A 171 -0.90 5.10 -7.56
CA LYS A 171 -0.21 6.37 -7.66
C LYS A 171 0.72 6.56 -6.48
N TYR A 172 1.91 7.07 -6.76
CA TYR A 172 2.97 7.26 -5.79
C TYR A 172 3.34 8.73 -5.67
N VAL A 173 3.67 9.12 -4.46
CA VAL A 173 4.16 10.46 -4.14
C VAL A 173 5.53 10.38 -3.51
N ASP A 174 6.44 11.20 -4.00
CA ASP A 174 7.75 11.43 -3.41
C ASP A 174 7.65 12.59 -2.42
N THR A 175 7.98 12.30 -1.18
CA THR A 175 7.98 13.25 -0.07
C THR A 175 9.38 13.34 0.53
N PRO A 176 9.72 14.37 1.33
CA PRO A 176 11.00 14.44 2.05
C PRO A 176 11.30 13.23 2.95
N TYR A 177 10.27 12.45 3.28
CA TYR A 177 10.36 11.27 4.15
C TYR A 177 10.36 9.93 3.38
N GLY A 178 10.32 9.98 2.05
CA GLY A 178 10.34 8.81 1.18
C GLY A 178 9.17 8.74 0.21
N ILE A 179 9.13 7.66 -0.57
CA ILE A 179 8.10 7.41 -1.58
C ILE A 179 6.97 6.61 -0.95
N PHE A 180 5.74 7.12 -1.05
CA PHE A 180 4.54 6.50 -0.51
C PHE A 180 3.48 6.29 -1.59
N GLU A 181 2.76 5.19 -1.55
CA GLU A 181 1.55 5.04 -2.35
C GLU A 181 0.45 5.96 -1.79
N LEU A 182 -0.26 6.71 -2.64
CA LEU A 182 -1.35 7.60 -2.18
C LEU A 182 -2.41 6.86 -1.36
N LYS A 183 -2.62 5.57 -1.70
CA LYS A 183 -3.56 4.73 -0.96
C LYS A 183 -3.16 4.50 0.50
N SER A 184 -1.87 4.58 0.85
CA SER A 184 -1.39 4.35 2.22
C SER A 184 -1.81 5.44 3.21
N PHE A 185 -2.19 6.63 2.72
CA PHE A 185 -2.71 7.72 3.56
C PHE A 185 -4.17 7.49 3.98
N PHE A 186 -4.88 6.58 3.31
CA PHE A 186 -6.25 6.24 3.66
C PHE A 186 -6.28 5.04 4.59
N SER A 187 -6.80 5.23 5.77
CA SER A 187 -6.96 4.18 6.77
C SER A 187 -8.29 4.32 7.48
N ASP A 188 -8.89 3.18 7.79
CA ASP A 188 -10.07 3.19 8.66
C ASP A 188 -9.64 3.64 10.06
N GLY A 189 -10.44 4.50 10.66
CA GLY A 189 -10.29 4.89 12.06
C GLY A 189 -10.81 3.79 12.98
N TYR A 190 -10.19 3.68 14.14
CA TYR A 190 -10.65 2.85 15.24
C TYR A 190 -10.84 3.72 16.48
N ILE A 191 -12.04 3.71 17.05
CA ILE A 191 -12.35 4.54 18.23
C ILE A 191 -11.78 3.83 19.46
N ILE A 192 -10.86 4.49 20.16
CA ILE A 192 -10.29 4.00 21.42
C ILE A 192 -11.19 4.36 22.62
N LYS A 193 -10.86 3.81 23.79
CA LYS A 193 -11.64 4.05 25.03
C LYS A 193 -11.69 5.51 25.45
N SER A 194 -10.72 6.33 25.06
CA SER A 194 -10.70 7.78 25.30
C SER A 194 -11.69 8.56 24.41
N GLY A 195 -12.28 7.92 23.37
CA GLY A 195 -13.12 8.58 22.39
C GLY A 195 -12.36 9.13 21.18
N GLU A 196 -11.05 9.04 21.18
CA GLU A 196 -10.20 9.43 20.04
C GLU A 196 -10.24 8.38 18.94
N GLU A 197 -10.15 8.81 17.69
CA GLU A 197 -10.07 7.94 16.53
C GLU A 197 -8.61 7.79 16.12
N ILE A 198 -8.10 6.56 16.09
CA ILE A 198 -6.73 6.26 15.69
C ILE A 198 -6.70 5.37 14.44
N SER A 199 -5.61 5.48 13.68
CA SER A 199 -5.40 4.68 12.48
C SER A 199 -5.24 3.19 12.82
N THR A 200 -5.90 2.33 12.04
CA THR A 200 -5.71 0.88 12.14
C THR A 200 -4.28 0.43 11.87
N LYS A 201 -3.47 1.27 11.21
CA LYS A 201 -2.04 1.04 10.99
C LYS A 201 -1.29 0.95 12.31
N ILE A 202 -1.53 1.90 13.24
CA ILE A 202 -0.89 1.92 14.57
C ILE A 202 -1.19 0.61 15.33
N ILE A 203 -2.44 0.13 15.26
CA ILE A 203 -2.84 -1.12 15.90
C ILE A 203 -2.09 -2.31 15.29
N LYS A 204 -1.93 -2.34 13.97
CA LYS A 204 -1.20 -3.40 13.26
C LYS A 204 0.29 -3.37 13.57
N ASP A 205 0.92 -2.20 13.61
CA ASP A 205 2.33 -2.05 13.95
C ASP A 205 2.60 -2.52 15.37
N PHE A 206 1.71 -2.17 16.32
CA PHE A 206 1.80 -2.65 17.69
C PHE A 206 1.55 -4.16 17.79
N LEU A 207 0.60 -4.71 17.03
CA LEU A 207 0.36 -6.16 16.94
C LEU A 207 1.61 -6.89 16.42
N LYS A 208 2.29 -6.33 15.42
CA LYS A 208 3.54 -6.84 14.88
C LYS A 208 4.63 -6.88 15.95
N GLN A 209 4.83 -5.78 16.68
CA GLN A 209 5.79 -5.72 17.79
C GLN A 209 5.50 -6.80 18.86
N LEU A 210 4.23 -6.97 19.26
CA LEU A 210 3.84 -8.00 20.22
C LEU A 210 4.15 -9.44 19.76
N ILE A 211 4.08 -9.70 18.45
CA ILE A 211 4.39 -11.00 17.86
C ILE A 211 5.90 -11.19 17.70
N ASP A 212 6.62 -10.14 17.36
CA ASP A 212 8.08 -10.18 17.21
C ASP A 212 8.77 -10.38 18.57
N ASP A 213 8.22 -9.76 19.64
CA ASP A 213 8.73 -9.83 21.02
C ASP A 213 8.19 -11.04 21.81
N GLU A 214 7.31 -11.89 21.24
CA GLU A 214 6.75 -13.02 21.95
C GLU A 214 7.77 -14.14 22.20
N ASP A 215 7.58 -14.87 23.31
CA ASP A 215 8.33 -16.11 23.55
C ASP A 215 7.88 -17.18 22.53
N LYS A 216 8.80 -17.52 21.63
CA LYS A 216 8.57 -18.52 20.58
C LYS A 216 8.30 -19.94 21.11
N LYS A 217 8.62 -20.21 22.39
CA LYS A 217 8.26 -21.46 23.07
C LYS A 217 6.78 -21.49 23.46
N SER A 218 6.22 -20.31 23.79
CA SER A 218 4.82 -20.15 24.20
C SER A 218 4.19 -18.95 23.49
N PRO A 219 3.96 -19.02 22.17
CA PRO A 219 3.44 -17.91 21.40
C PRO A 219 2.06 -17.45 21.87
N LEU A 220 1.82 -16.15 21.81
CA LEU A 220 0.57 -15.52 22.23
C LEU A 220 -0.58 -15.92 21.30
N THR A 221 -1.68 -16.40 21.87
CA THR A 221 -2.90 -16.66 21.09
C THR A 221 -3.58 -15.34 20.69
N ASP A 222 -4.45 -15.38 19.67
CA ASP A 222 -5.21 -14.19 19.24
C ASP A 222 -6.06 -13.59 20.39
N SER A 223 -6.42 -14.41 21.40
CA SER A 223 -7.10 -13.92 22.61
C SER A 223 -6.17 -13.14 23.53
N HIS A 224 -4.97 -13.65 23.78
CA HIS A 224 -3.97 -12.96 24.60
C HIS A 224 -3.43 -11.69 23.91
N LEU A 225 -3.30 -11.70 22.57
CA LEU A 225 -2.94 -10.52 21.81
C LEU A 225 -4.02 -9.44 21.92
N ALA A 226 -5.30 -9.82 21.82
CA ALA A 226 -6.42 -8.90 22.02
C ALA A 226 -6.45 -8.32 23.45
N GLU A 227 -6.14 -9.13 24.46
CA GLU A 227 -6.06 -8.69 25.86
C GLU A 227 -4.92 -7.67 26.06
N LYS A 228 -3.73 -7.93 25.53
CA LYS A 228 -2.59 -7.00 25.59
C LYS A 228 -2.87 -5.67 24.86
N LEU A 229 -3.54 -5.73 23.70
CA LEU A 229 -4.01 -4.56 22.98
C LEU A 229 -5.02 -3.74 23.82
N ASN A 230 -5.98 -4.45 24.45
CA ASN A 230 -6.99 -3.81 25.32
C ASN A 230 -6.37 -3.12 26.55
N ILE A 231 -5.34 -3.72 27.17
CA ILE A 231 -4.61 -3.14 28.30
C ILE A 231 -3.91 -1.84 27.88
N LYS A 232 -3.36 -1.79 26.66
CA LYS A 232 -2.75 -0.57 26.09
C LYS A 232 -3.77 0.50 25.62
N GLY A 233 -5.06 0.22 25.75
CA GLY A 233 -6.11 1.19 25.39
C GLY A 233 -6.77 0.95 24.04
N TYR A 234 -6.36 -0.09 23.29
CA TYR A 234 -6.93 -0.44 21.99
C TYR A 234 -8.00 -1.55 22.16
N PRO A 235 -9.29 -1.22 22.24
CA PRO A 235 -10.36 -2.20 22.52
C PRO A 235 -10.67 -3.03 21.28
N VAL A 236 -9.75 -3.90 20.88
CA VAL A 236 -9.84 -4.74 19.68
C VAL A 236 -10.37 -6.13 20.03
N ALA A 237 -11.39 -6.59 19.31
CA ALA A 237 -11.93 -7.92 19.48
C ALA A 237 -10.99 -9.00 18.92
N ARG A 238 -11.00 -10.23 19.50
CA ARG A 238 -10.21 -11.37 19.02
C ARG A 238 -10.32 -11.62 17.51
N ARG A 239 -11.54 -11.53 16.95
CA ARG A 239 -11.75 -11.74 15.49
C ARG A 239 -11.03 -10.69 14.64
N THR A 240 -11.00 -9.46 15.11
CA THR A 240 -10.29 -8.36 14.43
C THR A 240 -8.78 -8.57 14.52
N VAL A 241 -8.27 -9.02 15.67
CA VAL A 241 -6.84 -9.37 15.84
C VAL A 241 -6.45 -10.49 14.89
N ALA A 242 -7.26 -11.55 14.75
CA ALA A 242 -7.02 -12.63 13.81
C ALA A 242 -6.95 -12.11 12.37
N LYS A 243 -7.90 -11.24 11.97
CA LYS A 243 -7.90 -10.59 10.65
C LYS A 243 -6.63 -9.76 10.41
N TYR A 244 -6.20 -8.96 11.40
CA TYR A 244 -5.00 -8.13 11.28
C TYR A 244 -3.72 -8.97 11.22
N ARG A 245 -3.63 -10.03 12.02
CA ARG A 245 -2.53 -10.98 11.98
C ARG A 245 -2.40 -11.63 10.60
N GLU A 246 -3.51 -12.08 10.01
CA GLU A 246 -3.54 -12.65 8.66
C GLU A 246 -3.12 -11.65 7.59
N GLN A 247 -3.56 -10.38 7.70
CA GLN A 247 -3.13 -9.32 6.80
C GLN A 247 -1.64 -8.99 6.90
N LEU A 248 -1.03 -9.25 8.06
CA LEU A 248 0.41 -9.12 8.32
C LEU A 248 1.17 -10.41 7.99
N GLU A 249 0.49 -11.43 7.42
CA GLU A 249 1.08 -12.71 7.04
C GLU A 249 1.68 -13.53 8.20
N PHE A 250 1.31 -13.22 9.45
CA PHE A 250 1.72 -14.02 10.59
C PHE A 250 0.85 -15.26 10.75
N PRO A 251 1.44 -16.46 10.90
CA PRO A 251 0.70 -17.69 11.14
C PRO A 251 0.07 -17.71 12.55
N VAL A 252 -0.88 -18.62 12.77
CA VAL A 252 -1.50 -18.83 14.09
C VAL A 252 -0.47 -19.25 15.14
N ALA A 253 -0.74 -18.99 16.43
CA ALA A 253 0.18 -19.27 17.55
C ALA A 253 0.75 -20.70 17.53
N ARG A 254 -0.08 -21.69 17.17
CA ARG A 254 0.35 -23.09 17.06
C ARG A 254 1.47 -23.30 16.04
N LEU A 255 1.44 -22.58 14.92
CA LEU A 255 2.45 -22.67 13.85
C LEU A 255 3.69 -21.83 14.13
N ARG A 256 3.57 -20.79 14.98
CA ARG A 256 4.70 -19.97 15.43
C ARG A 256 5.51 -20.62 16.55
N ARG A 257 4.94 -21.66 17.18
CA ARG A 257 5.60 -22.35 18.29
C ARG A 257 6.84 -23.09 17.81
N GLN A 258 8.01 -22.71 18.35
CA GLN A 258 9.24 -23.47 18.18
C GLN A 258 9.25 -24.66 19.12
N LEU A 259 9.64 -25.83 18.58
CA LEU A 259 9.89 -27.01 19.40
C LEU A 259 11.14 -26.75 20.26
N THR A 260 10.96 -26.81 21.57
CA THR A 260 12.07 -26.74 22.51
C THR A 260 12.85 -28.04 22.49
N HIS A 261 14.16 -27.94 22.52
CA HIS A 261 15.08 -29.00 22.85
C HIS A 261 15.00 -29.32 24.37
#